data_182770bef864149fc92331b94dd583e5
#
_entry.id   182770bef864149fc92331b94dd583e5
#
_cell.length_a   1.000
_cell.length_b   1.000
_cell.length_c   1.000
_cell.angle_alpha   90.00
_cell.angle_beta   90.00
_cell.angle_gamma   90.00
#
_symmetry.space_group_name_H-M   'P 1'
#
loop_
_entity.id
_entity.type
_entity.pdbx_description
1 polymer ?
#
loop_
_entity_poly.entity_id
_entity_poly.type
_entity_poly.pdbx_seq_one_letter_code
_entity_poly.pdbx_strand_id
1 'polypeptide(L)'
;MQHRQLGSSELTVSPICLGTMTFGVPVAEADAISLVHQALDLGINFVDTANVYEGYDRFLGSPGGVAEEIVGKALVGHRDDVVLATKVCAPVGPGPDDRGLSAAHIMREAERSLQRLQTDVIDLYWIHWPDKETPLDESLTAMDRLVREGKVRYIAASNFNAARLCECRWIADSKDLAPVVGSQIPYSLLRREFHNDLEFC
;
A
#
# COMPACT_ATOMS: atom_id res chain seq x y z
N MET A 1 16.96 15.87 -1.59
CA MET A 1 15.97 15.65 -2.69
C MET A 1 14.79 16.58 -2.46
N GLN A 2 14.11 17.11 -3.50
CA GLN A 2 12.93 17.96 -3.31
C GLN A 2 11.69 17.08 -3.13
N HIS A 3 11.12 17.07 -1.93
CA HIS A 3 9.90 16.33 -1.63
C HIS A 3 8.65 17.01 -2.21
N ARG A 4 7.56 16.25 -2.34
CA ARG A 4 6.27 16.68 -2.90
C ARG A 4 5.13 16.21 -2.01
N GLN A 5 4.07 16.99 -1.95
CA GLN A 5 2.82 16.56 -1.33
C GLN A 5 2.18 15.44 -2.16
N LEU A 6 1.69 14.39 -1.50
CA LEU A 6 1.02 13.26 -2.13
C LEU A 6 -0.49 13.56 -2.26
N GLY A 7 -0.93 13.87 -3.47
CA GLY A 7 -2.34 14.18 -3.74
C GLY A 7 -2.90 15.26 -2.82
N SER A 8 -4.05 15.02 -2.24
CA SER A 8 -4.71 15.92 -1.26
C SER A 8 -4.34 15.61 0.20
N SER A 9 -3.40 14.68 0.45
CA SER A 9 -2.94 14.34 1.81
C SER A 9 -1.93 15.36 2.34
N GLU A 10 -1.63 15.31 3.63
CA GLU A 10 -0.53 16.06 4.25
C GLU A 10 0.82 15.34 4.13
N LEU A 11 0.84 14.17 3.52
CA LEU A 11 2.07 13.40 3.34
C LEU A 11 3.00 14.10 2.36
N THR A 12 4.24 14.31 2.79
CA THR A 12 5.30 14.87 1.96
C THR A 12 6.31 13.77 1.63
N VAL A 13 6.38 13.40 0.36
CA VAL A 13 7.14 12.24 -0.12
C VAL A 13 8.26 12.64 -1.08
N SER A 14 9.32 11.83 -1.11
CA SER A 14 10.35 11.90 -2.14
C SER A 14 9.74 11.55 -3.52
N PRO A 15 10.25 12.14 -4.62
CA PRO A 15 9.78 11.82 -5.98
C PRO A 15 10.11 10.39 -6.42
N ILE A 16 11.01 9.73 -5.70
CA ILE A 16 11.37 8.32 -5.86
C ILE A 16 10.84 7.57 -4.64
N CYS A 17 10.18 6.44 -4.89
CA CYS A 17 9.69 5.53 -3.86
C CYS A 17 10.54 4.25 -3.87
N LEU A 18 10.94 3.76 -2.71
CA LEU A 18 11.58 2.46 -2.57
C LEU A 18 10.50 1.37 -2.55
N GLY A 19 10.38 0.61 -3.65
CA GLY A 19 9.54 -0.59 -3.71
C GLY A 19 10.27 -1.81 -3.16
N THR A 20 9.56 -2.66 -2.42
CA THR A 20 10.16 -3.78 -1.67
C THR A 20 9.73 -5.17 -2.17
N MET A 21 9.13 -5.27 -3.35
CA MET A 21 8.60 -6.53 -3.89
C MET A 21 9.66 -7.64 -4.01
N THR A 22 10.93 -7.27 -4.14
CA THR A 22 12.06 -8.22 -4.26
C THR A 22 12.71 -8.59 -2.93
N PHE A 23 12.24 -8.05 -1.82
CA PHE A 23 12.78 -8.36 -0.50
C PHE A 23 12.41 -9.79 -0.08
N GLY A 24 13.39 -10.52 0.43
CA GLY A 24 13.33 -11.97 0.66
C GLY A 24 14.03 -12.72 -0.47
N VAL A 25 13.57 -12.58 -1.72
CA VAL A 25 14.16 -13.20 -2.92
C VAL A 25 13.96 -12.28 -4.13
N PRO A 26 15.01 -11.87 -4.86
CA PRO A 26 16.41 -12.26 -4.73
C PRO A 26 17.23 -11.43 -3.71
N VAL A 27 16.61 -10.39 -3.08
CA VAL A 27 17.34 -9.51 -2.15
C VAL A 27 17.25 -10.08 -0.74
N ALA A 28 18.35 -10.60 -0.23
CA ALA A 28 18.41 -11.16 1.11
C ALA A 28 18.13 -10.10 2.20
N GLU A 29 17.65 -10.52 3.36
CA GLU A 29 17.22 -9.63 4.46
C GLU A 29 18.28 -8.58 4.82
N ALA A 30 19.54 -8.99 4.99
CA ALA A 30 20.61 -8.06 5.37
C ALA A 30 20.86 -6.98 4.31
N ASP A 31 20.83 -7.35 3.04
CA ASP A 31 20.99 -6.43 1.91
C ASP A 31 19.79 -5.51 1.78
N ALA A 32 18.59 -6.04 1.99
CA ALA A 32 17.34 -5.26 1.97
C ALA A 32 17.31 -4.19 3.07
N ILE A 33 17.71 -4.54 4.30
CA ILE A 33 17.83 -3.58 5.41
C ILE A 33 18.87 -2.50 5.06
N SER A 34 20.04 -2.89 4.53
CA SER A 34 21.05 -1.93 4.08
C SER A 34 20.53 -1.00 2.99
N LEU A 35 19.75 -1.53 2.03
CA LEU A 35 19.12 -0.73 0.97
C LEU A 35 18.14 0.31 1.53
N VAL A 36 17.32 -0.06 2.52
CA VAL A 36 16.40 0.89 3.17
C VAL A 36 17.20 2.04 3.79
N HIS A 37 18.25 1.74 4.58
CA HIS A 37 19.07 2.77 5.22
C HIS A 37 19.77 3.66 4.19
N GLN A 38 20.35 3.08 3.14
CA GLN A 38 20.96 3.86 2.05
C GLN A 38 19.93 4.76 1.33
N ALA A 39 18.70 4.29 1.14
CA ALA A 39 17.63 5.09 0.56
C ALA A 39 17.30 6.31 1.44
N LEU A 40 17.21 6.11 2.77
CA LEU A 40 17.00 7.20 3.74
C LEU A 40 18.16 8.22 3.69
N ASP A 41 19.41 7.75 3.69
CA ASP A 41 20.60 8.60 3.58
C ASP A 41 20.60 9.45 2.31
N LEU A 42 20.02 8.96 1.21
CA LEU A 42 19.84 9.69 -0.05
C LEU A 42 18.62 10.62 -0.05
N GLY A 43 17.83 10.65 1.03
CA GLY A 43 16.64 11.47 1.19
C GLY A 43 15.39 10.86 0.55
N ILE A 44 15.37 9.53 0.29
CA ILE A 44 14.16 8.79 -0.11
C ILE A 44 13.43 8.41 1.17
N ASN A 45 12.28 9.06 1.42
CA ASN A 45 11.46 8.83 2.60
C ASN A 45 10.17 8.05 2.31
N PHE A 46 9.95 7.62 1.09
CA PHE A 46 8.75 6.89 0.71
C PHE A 46 9.09 5.41 0.47
N VAL A 47 8.54 4.53 1.31
CA VAL A 47 8.76 3.07 1.25
C VAL A 47 7.43 2.38 0.99
N ASP A 48 7.36 1.57 -0.06
CA ASP A 48 6.16 0.86 -0.51
C ASP A 48 6.37 -0.65 -0.44
N THR A 49 5.55 -1.31 0.36
CA THR A 49 5.49 -2.76 0.51
C THR A 49 4.08 -3.30 0.24
N ALA A 50 3.81 -4.56 0.53
CA ALA A 50 2.49 -5.17 0.52
C ALA A 50 2.47 -6.43 1.39
N ASN A 51 1.29 -6.77 1.93
CA ASN A 51 1.08 -7.98 2.72
C ASN A 51 1.42 -9.27 1.98
N VAL A 52 1.45 -9.21 0.65
CA VAL A 52 1.70 -10.35 -0.24
C VAL A 52 3.16 -10.50 -0.64
N TYR A 53 4.02 -9.49 -0.40
CA TYR A 53 5.40 -9.50 -0.88
C TYR A 53 6.30 -10.43 -0.06
N GLU A 54 6.94 -11.37 -0.76
CA GLU A 54 7.92 -12.33 -0.23
C GLU A 54 9.01 -12.70 -1.25
N GLY A 55 9.17 -11.85 -2.28
CA GLY A 55 10.09 -12.08 -3.38
C GLY A 55 9.51 -12.93 -4.51
N TYR A 56 10.41 -13.42 -5.38
CA TYR A 56 10.00 -14.13 -6.61
C TYR A 56 9.66 -15.61 -6.40
N ASP A 57 10.02 -16.21 -5.27
CA ASP A 57 9.75 -17.63 -4.97
C ASP A 57 8.35 -17.86 -4.40
N ARG A 58 7.50 -16.83 -4.47
CA ARG A 58 6.14 -16.90 -3.99
C ARG A 58 5.33 -17.98 -4.69
N PHE A 59 4.62 -18.79 -3.92
CA PHE A 59 3.67 -19.77 -4.42
C PHE A 59 2.22 -19.42 -4.02
N LEU A 60 1.25 -19.97 -4.77
CA LEU A 60 -0.17 -19.77 -4.47
C LEU A 60 -0.52 -20.37 -3.10
N GLY A 61 -1.11 -19.56 -2.23
CA GLY A 61 -1.46 -19.97 -0.86
C GLY A 61 -0.39 -19.65 0.20
N SER A 62 0.72 -19.01 -0.21
CA SER A 62 1.70 -18.47 0.73
C SER A 62 1.10 -17.38 1.60
N PRO A 63 1.45 -17.30 2.90
CA PRO A 63 0.99 -16.25 3.80
C PRO A 63 1.51 -14.85 3.45
N GLY A 64 2.55 -14.73 2.60
CA GLY A 64 3.19 -13.44 2.31
C GLY A 64 3.87 -12.81 3.54
N GLY A 65 4.09 -11.53 3.49
CA GLY A 65 4.51 -10.72 4.64
C GLY A 65 6.00 -10.60 4.86
N VAL A 66 6.83 -11.37 4.15
CA VAL A 66 8.30 -11.37 4.33
C VAL A 66 8.88 -9.96 4.12
N ALA A 67 8.45 -9.25 3.07
CA ALA A 67 8.93 -7.90 2.82
C ALA A 67 8.50 -6.92 3.93
N GLU A 68 7.28 -7.05 4.48
CA GLU A 68 6.83 -6.24 5.61
C GLU A 68 7.66 -6.50 6.87
N GLU A 69 8.01 -7.75 7.18
CA GLU A 69 8.88 -8.10 8.32
C GLU A 69 10.28 -7.50 8.16
N ILE A 70 10.86 -7.57 6.96
CA ILE A 70 12.17 -6.98 6.66
C ILE A 70 12.12 -5.45 6.80
N VAL A 71 11.08 -4.81 6.23
CA VAL A 71 10.89 -3.36 6.35
C VAL A 71 10.69 -2.96 7.81
N GLY A 72 9.88 -3.69 8.58
CA GLY A 72 9.69 -3.44 10.01
C GLY A 72 11.02 -3.44 10.78
N LYS A 73 11.89 -4.43 10.53
CA LYS A 73 13.24 -4.49 11.12
C LYS A 73 14.11 -3.30 10.69
N ALA A 74 14.06 -2.93 9.40
CA ALA A 74 14.85 -1.83 8.86
C ALA A 74 14.45 -0.46 9.44
N LEU A 75 13.19 -0.30 9.81
CA LEU A 75 12.65 0.97 10.31
C LEU A 75 12.74 1.14 11.84
N VAL A 76 13.34 0.20 12.56
CA VAL A 76 13.60 0.37 14.01
C VAL A 76 14.49 1.59 14.22
N GLY A 77 13.96 2.62 14.92
CA GLY A 77 14.63 3.90 15.13
C GLY A 77 14.51 4.91 13.98
N HIS A 78 13.86 4.54 12.86
CA HIS A 78 13.68 5.36 11.67
C HIS A 78 12.21 5.52 11.25
N ARG A 79 11.26 5.02 12.05
CA ARG A 79 9.84 5.01 11.65
C ARG A 79 9.29 6.39 11.32
N ASP A 80 9.70 7.41 12.06
CA ASP A 80 9.22 8.78 11.91
C ASP A 80 9.86 9.51 10.70
N ASP A 81 10.94 8.96 10.15
CA ASP A 81 11.63 9.51 8.98
C ASP A 81 10.97 9.06 7.66
N VAL A 82 9.97 8.16 7.72
CA VAL A 82 9.43 7.44 6.56
C VAL A 82 7.93 7.64 6.41
N VAL A 83 7.49 7.87 5.17
CA VAL A 83 6.11 7.62 4.74
C VAL A 83 6.02 6.15 4.33
N LEU A 84 5.38 5.34 5.17
CA LEU A 84 5.27 3.89 5.01
C LEU A 84 3.95 3.52 4.35
N ALA A 85 4.04 2.83 3.21
CA ALA A 85 2.89 2.33 2.48
C ALA A 85 2.88 0.79 2.43
N THR A 86 1.70 0.20 2.63
CA THR A 86 1.47 -1.23 2.37
C THR A 86 0.11 -1.45 1.72
N LYS A 87 -0.22 -2.69 1.33
CA LYS A 87 -1.35 -3.01 0.46
C LYS A 87 -2.10 -4.25 0.93
N VAL A 88 -3.42 -4.30 0.58
CA VAL A 88 -4.30 -5.45 0.81
C VAL A 88 -5.06 -5.81 -0.47
N CYS A 89 -5.45 -7.03 -0.63
CA CYS A 89 -6.31 -7.64 -1.64
C CYS A 89 -5.77 -9.00 -2.14
N ALA A 90 -4.47 -9.10 -2.37
CA ALA A 90 -3.86 -10.31 -2.91
C ALA A 90 -4.05 -11.51 -1.98
N PRO A 91 -4.09 -12.74 -2.52
CA PRO A 91 -4.20 -13.94 -1.70
C PRO A 91 -3.00 -14.09 -0.76
N VAL A 92 -3.27 -14.29 0.54
CA VAL A 92 -2.27 -14.51 1.59
C VAL A 92 -2.58 -15.79 2.38
N GLY A 93 -3.13 -16.76 1.71
CA GLY A 93 -3.50 -18.08 2.21
C GLY A 93 -4.27 -18.88 1.19
N PRO A 94 -4.63 -20.16 1.51
CA PRO A 94 -5.32 -21.05 0.59
C PRO A 94 -6.84 -20.87 0.59
N GLY A 95 -7.39 -20.20 1.61
CA GLY A 95 -8.83 -20.07 1.83
C GLY A 95 -9.49 -19.00 0.95
N PRO A 96 -10.81 -19.09 0.77
CA PRO A 96 -11.56 -18.05 0.05
C PRO A 96 -11.52 -16.70 0.76
N ASP A 97 -11.46 -16.70 2.09
CA ASP A 97 -11.41 -15.49 2.92
C ASP A 97 -10.00 -14.90 3.07
N ASP A 98 -8.99 -15.55 2.48
CA ASP A 98 -7.59 -15.09 2.54
C ASP A 98 -7.22 -14.15 1.38
N ARG A 99 -8.21 -13.54 0.74
CA ARG A 99 -8.05 -12.62 -0.40
C ARG A 99 -9.22 -11.65 -0.51
N GLY A 100 -9.07 -10.69 -1.42
CA GLY A 100 -10.13 -9.74 -1.78
C GLY A 100 -10.21 -8.55 -0.85
N LEU A 101 -11.35 -7.88 -0.87
CA LEU A 101 -11.55 -6.61 -0.19
C LEU A 101 -12.76 -6.62 0.75
N SER A 102 -13.17 -7.80 1.22
CA SER A 102 -14.20 -7.87 2.27
C SER A 102 -13.74 -7.11 3.52
N ALA A 103 -14.68 -6.51 4.23
CA ALA A 103 -14.38 -5.77 5.46
C ALA A 103 -13.58 -6.62 6.46
N ALA A 104 -13.94 -7.89 6.62
CA ALA A 104 -13.24 -8.80 7.53
C ALA A 104 -11.78 -9.03 7.12
N HIS A 105 -11.52 -9.21 5.80
CA HIS A 105 -10.17 -9.40 5.28
C HIS A 105 -9.33 -8.14 5.43
N ILE A 106 -9.86 -6.97 5.06
CA ILE A 106 -9.17 -5.68 5.20
C ILE A 106 -8.74 -5.43 6.64
N MET A 107 -9.66 -5.56 7.59
CA MET A 107 -9.38 -5.34 9.01
C MET A 107 -8.33 -6.30 9.55
N ARG A 108 -8.44 -7.59 9.21
CA ARG A 108 -7.50 -8.63 9.65
C ARG A 108 -6.09 -8.39 9.08
N GLU A 109 -5.99 -8.08 7.79
CA GLU A 109 -4.70 -7.88 7.14
C GLU A 109 -4.03 -6.57 7.57
N ALA A 110 -4.78 -5.52 7.87
CA ALA A 110 -4.22 -4.30 8.44
C ALA A 110 -3.53 -4.58 9.79
N GLU A 111 -4.16 -5.34 10.69
CA GLU A 111 -3.55 -5.73 11.96
C GLU A 111 -2.28 -6.58 11.76
N ARG A 112 -2.32 -7.53 10.82
CA ARG A 112 -1.15 -8.35 10.49
C ARG A 112 0.00 -7.51 9.91
N SER A 113 -0.33 -6.55 9.03
CA SER A 113 0.67 -5.64 8.46
C SER A 113 1.29 -4.76 9.53
N LEU A 114 0.50 -4.18 10.44
CA LEU A 114 1.00 -3.41 11.58
C LEU A 114 1.97 -4.22 12.47
N GLN A 115 1.61 -5.49 12.75
CA GLN A 115 2.47 -6.40 13.52
C GLN A 115 3.80 -6.69 12.80
N ARG A 116 3.77 -7.04 11.51
CA ARG A 116 4.96 -7.33 10.71
C ARG A 116 5.86 -6.11 10.54
N LEU A 117 5.26 -4.94 10.31
CA LEU A 117 5.93 -3.66 10.16
C LEU A 117 6.42 -3.06 11.50
N GLN A 118 6.03 -3.65 12.64
CA GLN A 118 6.41 -3.22 13.99
C GLN A 118 6.04 -1.74 14.24
N THR A 119 4.85 -1.34 13.82
CA THR A 119 4.34 0.04 13.95
C THR A 119 2.86 0.04 14.32
N ASP A 120 2.40 1.10 14.97
CA ASP A 120 0.99 1.30 15.32
C ASP A 120 0.20 2.00 14.21
N VAL A 121 0.88 2.54 13.18
CA VAL A 121 0.23 3.31 12.11
C VAL A 121 0.87 3.04 10.74
N ILE A 122 0.02 2.88 9.73
CA ILE A 122 0.36 2.86 8.31
C ILE A 122 0.07 4.26 7.74
N ASP A 123 1.04 4.90 7.08
CA ASP A 123 0.83 6.23 6.52
C ASP A 123 -0.08 6.20 5.29
N LEU A 124 0.08 5.18 4.42
CA LEU A 124 -0.70 5.02 3.21
C LEU A 124 -1.09 3.55 3.01
N TYR A 125 -2.40 3.26 3.02
CA TYR A 125 -2.90 1.90 2.83
C TYR A 125 -3.56 1.76 1.47
N TRP A 126 -3.00 0.89 0.63
CA TRP A 126 -3.46 0.70 -0.74
C TRP A 126 -4.48 -0.42 -0.86
N ILE A 127 -5.55 -0.17 -1.60
CA ILE A 127 -6.26 -1.25 -2.30
C ILE A 127 -5.35 -1.72 -3.44
N HIS A 128 -4.80 -2.95 -3.37
CA HIS A 128 -3.78 -3.45 -4.29
C HIS A 128 -4.30 -3.69 -5.71
N TRP A 129 -5.48 -4.26 -5.82
CA TRP A 129 -6.22 -4.49 -7.07
C TRP A 129 -7.72 -4.27 -6.87
N PRO A 130 -8.46 -3.99 -7.97
CA PRO A 130 -9.92 -4.04 -7.93
C PRO A 130 -10.38 -5.44 -7.58
N ASP A 131 -11.31 -5.54 -6.64
CA ASP A 131 -12.06 -6.76 -6.34
C ASP A 131 -13.42 -6.71 -7.06
N LYS A 132 -13.81 -7.84 -7.67
CA LYS A 132 -15.09 -7.98 -8.37
C LYS A 132 -16.15 -8.65 -7.51
N GLU A 133 -15.74 -9.31 -6.43
CA GLU A 133 -16.61 -10.09 -5.55
C GLU A 133 -17.21 -9.19 -4.45
N THR A 134 -16.41 -8.24 -3.93
CA THR A 134 -16.84 -7.35 -2.85
C THR A 134 -17.35 -6.01 -3.39
N PRO A 135 -18.51 -5.53 -2.93
CA PRO A 135 -18.97 -4.17 -3.24
C PRO A 135 -17.95 -3.12 -2.80
N LEU A 136 -17.66 -2.14 -3.68
CA LEU A 136 -16.63 -1.14 -3.43
C LEU A 136 -16.93 -0.27 -2.20
N ASP A 137 -18.19 -0.01 -1.92
CA ASP A 137 -18.62 0.76 -0.76
C ASP A 137 -18.38 0.03 0.57
N GLU A 138 -18.47 -1.31 0.59
CA GLU A 138 -18.06 -2.13 1.74
C GLU A 138 -16.56 -1.96 2.00
N SER A 139 -15.75 -2.11 0.94
CA SER A 139 -14.30 -1.98 1.04
C SER A 139 -13.87 -0.59 1.52
N LEU A 140 -14.45 0.47 0.95
CA LEU A 140 -14.13 1.85 1.36
C LEU A 140 -14.59 2.15 2.79
N THR A 141 -15.71 1.59 3.23
CA THR A 141 -16.18 1.72 4.62
C THR A 141 -15.21 1.05 5.60
N ALA A 142 -14.68 -0.12 5.24
CA ALA A 142 -13.67 -0.79 6.07
C ALA A 142 -12.35 -0.01 6.13
N MET A 143 -11.92 0.56 5.00
CA MET A 143 -10.72 1.41 4.94
C MET A 143 -10.91 2.69 5.77
N ASP A 144 -12.07 3.37 5.66
CA ASP A 144 -12.42 4.54 6.47
C ASP A 144 -12.40 4.21 7.97
N ARG A 145 -12.91 3.05 8.36
CA ARG A 145 -12.84 2.60 9.75
C ARG A 145 -11.41 2.54 10.27
N LEU A 146 -10.46 2.03 9.49
CA LEU A 146 -9.04 2.01 9.88
C LEU A 146 -8.47 3.43 10.06
N VAL A 147 -8.92 4.38 9.22
CA VAL A 147 -8.55 5.79 9.36
C VAL A 147 -9.13 6.38 10.65
N ARG A 148 -10.41 6.16 10.95
CA ARG A 148 -11.07 6.63 12.18
C ARG A 148 -10.50 5.99 13.45
N GLU A 149 -10.01 4.74 13.35
CA GLU A 149 -9.31 4.05 14.43
C GLU A 149 -7.85 4.54 14.61
N GLY A 150 -7.35 5.39 13.71
CA GLY A 150 -5.97 5.91 13.72
C GLY A 150 -4.89 4.91 13.32
N LYS A 151 -5.27 3.74 12.80
CA LYS A 151 -4.35 2.69 12.32
C LYS A 151 -3.79 2.98 10.93
N VAL A 152 -4.50 3.77 10.14
CA VAL A 152 -4.14 4.21 8.80
C VAL A 152 -4.31 5.73 8.73
N ARG A 153 -3.36 6.46 8.15
CA ARG A 153 -3.51 7.90 7.95
C ARG A 153 -4.31 8.23 6.70
N TYR A 154 -3.95 7.59 5.59
CA TYR A 154 -4.58 7.83 4.29
C TYR A 154 -4.80 6.53 3.53
N ILE A 155 -5.83 6.49 2.70
CA ILE A 155 -6.15 5.38 1.83
C ILE A 155 -5.90 5.74 0.36
N ALA A 156 -5.51 4.74 -0.43
CA ALA A 156 -5.21 4.92 -1.84
C ALA A 156 -5.57 3.67 -2.64
N ALA A 157 -5.56 3.76 -3.97
CA ALA A 157 -5.91 2.65 -4.84
C ALA A 157 -4.81 2.35 -5.87
N SER A 158 -4.59 1.07 -6.13
CA SER A 158 -3.64 0.60 -7.14
C SER A 158 -4.36 -0.17 -8.23
N ASN A 159 -3.90 -0.04 -9.48
CA ASN A 159 -4.48 -0.71 -10.64
C ASN A 159 -5.95 -0.37 -10.95
N PHE A 160 -6.44 0.75 -10.45
CA PHE A 160 -7.76 1.29 -10.77
C PHE A 160 -7.68 2.18 -12.01
N ASN A 161 -8.65 2.06 -12.91
CA ASN A 161 -8.84 3.02 -13.99
C ASN A 161 -9.57 4.29 -13.50
N ALA A 162 -9.63 5.33 -14.33
CA ALA A 162 -10.26 6.59 -14.00
C ALA A 162 -11.73 6.43 -13.55
N ALA A 163 -12.51 5.61 -14.26
CA ALA A 163 -13.93 5.39 -13.91
C ALA A 163 -14.08 4.82 -12.49
N ARG A 164 -13.21 3.89 -12.11
CA ARG A 164 -13.22 3.28 -10.77
C ARG A 164 -12.74 4.26 -9.68
N LEU A 165 -11.80 5.14 -10.01
CA LEU A 165 -11.38 6.22 -9.09
C LEU A 165 -12.49 7.25 -8.88
N CYS A 166 -13.21 7.63 -9.95
CA CYS A 166 -14.41 8.50 -9.83
C CYS A 166 -15.51 7.85 -9.00
N GLU A 167 -15.71 6.52 -9.12
CA GLU A 167 -16.65 5.78 -8.28
C GLU A 167 -16.23 5.81 -6.80
N CYS A 168 -14.93 5.62 -6.50
CA CYS A 168 -14.39 5.76 -5.15
C CYS A 168 -14.72 7.15 -4.58
N ARG A 169 -14.48 8.20 -5.37
CA ARG A 169 -14.74 9.57 -4.96
C ARG A 169 -16.22 9.80 -4.68
N TRP A 170 -17.09 9.37 -5.59
CA TRP A 170 -18.56 9.50 -5.42
C TRP A 170 -19.06 8.77 -4.17
N ILE A 171 -18.58 7.54 -3.91
CA ILE A 171 -18.94 6.79 -2.71
C ILE A 171 -18.45 7.50 -1.45
N ALA A 172 -17.19 7.96 -1.43
CA ALA A 172 -16.60 8.66 -0.30
C ALA A 172 -17.41 9.93 0.03
N ASP A 173 -17.70 10.78 -0.98
CA ASP A 173 -18.48 12.01 -0.78
C ASP A 173 -19.93 11.72 -0.34
N SER A 174 -20.57 10.66 -0.87
CA SER A 174 -21.97 10.34 -0.54
C SER A 174 -22.16 9.72 0.85
N LYS A 175 -21.14 9.10 1.39
CA LYS A 175 -21.16 8.39 2.69
C LYS A 175 -20.29 9.04 3.76
N ASP A 176 -19.68 10.18 3.50
CA ASP A 176 -18.77 10.88 4.41
C ASP A 176 -17.62 9.97 4.87
N LEU A 177 -16.96 9.31 3.90
CA LEU A 177 -15.81 8.43 4.14
C LEU A 177 -14.51 9.15 3.78
N ALA A 178 -13.40 8.63 4.31
CA ALA A 178 -12.06 9.06 3.95
C ALA A 178 -11.84 8.94 2.42
N PRO A 179 -11.32 9.98 1.75
CA PRO A 179 -11.09 9.95 0.31
C PRO A 179 -9.88 9.11 -0.08
N VAL A 180 -9.91 8.53 -1.27
CA VAL A 180 -8.73 7.94 -1.92
C VAL A 180 -7.81 9.09 -2.37
N VAL A 181 -6.61 9.20 -1.79
CA VAL A 181 -5.70 10.35 -2.00
C VAL A 181 -4.66 10.13 -3.09
N GLY A 182 -4.53 8.92 -3.60
CA GLY A 182 -3.51 8.58 -4.60
C GLY A 182 -3.84 7.37 -5.44
N SER A 183 -3.20 7.27 -6.59
CA SER A 183 -3.30 6.12 -7.49
C SER A 183 -1.90 5.59 -7.84
N GLN A 184 -1.71 4.27 -7.69
CA GLN A 184 -0.49 3.57 -8.13
C GLN A 184 -0.82 2.71 -9.35
N ILE A 185 -0.21 3.02 -10.48
CA ILE A 185 -0.48 2.36 -11.76
C ILE A 185 0.80 1.85 -12.41
N PRO A 186 0.72 0.82 -13.26
CA PRO A 186 1.83 0.42 -14.10
C PRO A 186 2.13 1.51 -15.14
N TYR A 187 3.28 2.18 -15.01
CA TYR A 187 3.71 3.22 -15.93
C TYR A 187 5.18 3.06 -16.29
N SER A 188 5.52 3.16 -17.57
CA SER A 188 6.90 3.08 -18.03
C SER A 188 7.06 3.85 -19.36
N LEU A 189 8.26 3.90 -19.89
CA LEU A 189 8.51 4.47 -21.22
C LEU A 189 7.69 3.79 -22.33
N LEU A 190 7.39 2.50 -22.18
CA LEU A 190 6.64 1.69 -23.15
C LEU A 190 5.17 1.52 -22.77
N ARG A 191 4.81 1.68 -21.49
CA ARG A 191 3.46 1.47 -20.98
C ARG A 191 2.85 2.77 -20.51
N ARG A 192 2.03 3.38 -21.35
CA ARG A 192 1.47 4.73 -21.14
C ARG A 192 -0.04 4.80 -21.31
N GLU A 193 -0.73 3.68 -21.35
CA GLU A 193 -2.17 3.61 -21.57
C GLU A 193 -3.00 4.40 -20.53
N PHE A 194 -2.47 4.56 -19.32
CA PHE A 194 -3.14 5.31 -18.24
C PHE A 194 -2.89 6.82 -18.30
N HIS A 195 -2.06 7.32 -19.21
CA HIS A 195 -1.70 8.74 -19.24
C HIS A 195 -2.93 9.65 -19.43
N ASN A 196 -3.78 9.30 -20.36
CA ASN A 196 -4.98 10.07 -20.66
C ASN A 196 -6.05 9.93 -19.57
N ASP A 197 -6.13 8.76 -18.91
CA ASP A 197 -7.11 8.50 -17.86
C ASP A 197 -6.80 9.30 -16.59
N LEU A 198 -5.51 9.50 -16.26
CA LEU A 198 -5.09 10.21 -15.06
C LEU A 198 -5.30 11.72 -15.13
N GLU A 199 -5.33 12.31 -16.33
CA GLU A 199 -5.60 13.74 -16.50
C GLU A 199 -7.06 14.12 -16.15
N PHE A 200 -7.95 13.13 -16.06
CA PHE A 200 -9.37 13.34 -15.70
C PHE A 200 -9.67 13.11 -14.22
N CYS A 201 -8.75 12.57 -13.45
CA CYS A 201 -8.91 12.31 -12.02
C CYS A 201 -8.09 13.25 -11.16
#